data_8e25ca39738afb7c30557e65ebd9b3f1
#
_entry.id   8e25ca39738afb7c30557e65ebd9b3f1
#
_cell.length_a   1.000
_cell.length_b   1.000
_cell.length_c   1.000
_cell.angle_alpha   90.00
_cell.angle_beta   90.00
_cell.angle_gamma   90.00
#
_symmetry.space_group_name_H-M   'P 1'
#
loop_
_entity.id
_entity.type
_entity.pdbx_description
1 polymer ?
#
loop_
_entity_poly.entity_id
_entity_poly.type
_entity_poly.pdbx_seq_one_letter_code
_entity_poly.pdbx_strand_id
1 'polypeptide(L)'
;WLTNLLNKIPTVNATQPSKFSLTGEFAQLVPHQQKSGSNKGSSYVDDFESSQTGVDLRSPYSWFLASTPYEQGSNALFPEAQLANNVDYGKNRALLAWYYIDRMFTQRNSTLAPGYIKSDLEQLSNPYVREVTSREIFPGRELNYGESSIIQTLNLSFYPTERGPYNLDASNIDENGNLLFPEKRWGGIMRKID
;
A
#
# COMPACT_ATOMS: atom_id res chain seq x y z
N TRP A 1 -10.45 12.21 -56.26
CA TRP A 1 -9.53 13.33 -56.39
C TRP A 1 -8.05 12.87 -56.30
N LEU A 2 -7.66 12.15 -55.29
CA LEU A 2 -6.28 11.68 -55.10
C LEU A 2 -5.83 10.75 -56.24
N THR A 3 -6.66 9.83 -56.66
CA THR A 3 -6.39 8.94 -57.78
C THR A 3 -6.14 9.72 -59.10
N ASN A 4 -6.91 10.77 -59.34
CA ASN A 4 -6.73 11.63 -60.53
C ASN A 4 -5.46 12.45 -60.46
N LEU A 5 -5.00 12.80 -59.23
CA LEU A 5 -3.72 13.48 -59.01
C LEU A 5 -2.55 12.54 -59.28
N LEU A 6 -2.61 11.32 -58.77
CA LEU A 6 -1.58 10.30 -58.94
C LEU A 6 -1.40 9.93 -60.44
N ASN A 7 -2.49 9.86 -61.21
CA ASN A 7 -2.43 9.57 -62.64
C ASN A 7 -1.84 10.70 -63.52
N LYS A 8 -1.55 11.86 -62.94
CA LYS A 8 -0.77 12.89 -63.60
C LYS A 8 0.73 12.67 -63.52
N ILE A 9 1.20 11.74 -62.69
CA ILE A 9 2.60 11.39 -62.59
C ILE A 9 2.92 10.41 -63.72
N PRO A 10 3.93 10.68 -64.56
CA PRO A 10 4.38 9.76 -65.58
C PRO A 10 4.70 8.38 -64.97
N THR A 11 4.27 7.32 -65.54
CA THR A 11 4.50 5.94 -65.09
C THR A 11 3.56 5.44 -63.97
N VAL A 12 2.70 6.26 -63.38
CA VAL A 12 1.71 5.86 -62.41
C VAL A 12 0.36 5.68 -63.03
N ASN A 13 -0.21 4.48 -62.94
CA ASN A 13 -1.56 4.18 -63.42
C ASN A 13 -2.39 3.58 -62.26
N ALA A 14 -3.05 4.45 -61.51
CA ALA A 14 -3.88 4.04 -60.38
C ALA A 14 -5.29 3.69 -60.87
N THR A 15 -5.62 2.41 -60.86
CA THR A 15 -6.91 1.87 -61.29
C THR A 15 -7.90 1.72 -60.14
N GLN A 16 -7.43 1.77 -58.90
CA GLN A 16 -8.25 1.67 -57.72
C GLN A 16 -8.40 3.02 -56.99
N PRO A 17 -9.49 3.26 -56.28
CA PRO A 17 -9.66 4.47 -55.48
C PRO A 17 -8.55 4.62 -54.46
N SER A 18 -7.75 5.66 -54.57
CA SER A 18 -6.63 5.93 -53.67
C SER A 18 -7.09 6.79 -52.49
N LYS A 19 -6.74 6.38 -51.30
CA LYS A 19 -7.01 7.11 -50.04
C LYS A 19 -5.70 7.40 -49.34
N PHE A 20 -5.49 8.64 -48.98
CA PHE A 20 -4.39 9.07 -48.13
C PHE A 20 -4.97 9.51 -46.78
N SER A 21 -4.46 8.98 -45.72
CA SER A 21 -4.77 9.44 -44.37
C SER A 21 -3.47 9.74 -43.61
N LEU A 22 -3.41 10.92 -43.02
CA LEU A 22 -2.31 11.34 -42.15
C LEU A 22 -2.92 11.64 -40.78
N THR A 23 -2.42 10.97 -39.77
CA THR A 23 -2.74 11.25 -38.37
C THR A 23 -1.47 11.74 -37.71
N GLY A 24 -1.52 12.86 -37.03
CA GLY A 24 -0.41 13.40 -36.29
C GLY A 24 -0.89 13.94 -34.95
N GLU A 25 -0.11 13.68 -33.92
CA GLU A 25 -0.31 14.25 -32.60
C GLU A 25 0.84 15.21 -32.30
N PHE A 26 0.51 16.36 -31.75
CA PHE A 26 1.50 17.35 -31.31
C PHE A 26 1.25 17.66 -29.85
N ALA A 27 2.26 17.42 -29.01
CA ALA A 27 2.28 17.82 -27.63
C ALA A 27 3.41 18.81 -27.37
N GLN A 28 3.11 19.93 -26.73
CA GLN A 28 4.10 20.91 -26.33
C GLN A 28 4.01 21.13 -24.82
N LEU A 29 5.11 20.84 -24.12
CA LEU A 29 5.27 21.17 -22.72
C LEU A 29 5.98 22.53 -22.61
N VAL A 30 5.31 23.49 -21.98
CA VAL A 30 5.93 24.79 -21.66
C VAL A 30 6.18 24.82 -20.15
N PRO A 31 7.41 24.59 -19.69
CA PRO A 31 7.72 24.61 -18.28
C PRO A 31 7.51 26.01 -17.71
N HIS A 32 6.76 26.07 -16.60
CA HIS A 32 6.57 27.31 -15.87
C HIS A 32 7.73 27.53 -14.92
N GLN A 33 8.43 28.63 -15.07
CA GLN A 33 9.49 29.02 -14.15
C GLN A 33 8.92 29.87 -13.00
N GLN A 34 9.18 29.45 -11.79
CA GLN A 34 8.83 30.25 -10.63
C GLN A 34 9.68 31.54 -10.57
N LYS A 35 9.01 32.69 -10.60
CA LYS A 35 9.68 34.01 -10.67
C LYS A 35 9.99 34.61 -9.30
N SER A 36 9.50 33.99 -8.23
CA SER A 36 9.63 34.48 -6.84
C SER A 36 9.90 33.36 -5.86
N GLY A 37 10.61 33.67 -4.79
CA GLY A 37 10.95 32.71 -3.72
C GLY A 37 12.34 32.08 -3.88
N SER A 38 12.65 31.14 -2.98
CA SER A 38 13.95 30.46 -2.92
C SER A 38 14.24 29.56 -4.13
N ASN A 39 13.21 29.16 -4.87
CA ASN A 39 13.28 28.28 -6.03
C ASN A 39 13.19 29.03 -7.37
N LYS A 40 13.54 30.30 -7.37
CA LYS A 40 13.53 31.13 -8.58
C LYS A 40 14.41 30.51 -9.69
N GLY A 41 13.81 30.32 -10.86
CA GLY A 41 14.47 29.72 -12.01
C GLY A 41 14.42 28.20 -12.08
N SER A 42 13.82 27.53 -11.10
CA SER A 42 13.59 26.08 -11.13
C SER A 42 12.30 25.74 -11.86
N SER A 43 12.34 24.70 -12.65
CA SER A 43 11.18 24.12 -13.35
C SER A 43 10.99 22.71 -12.85
N TYR A 44 9.79 22.36 -12.47
CA TYR A 44 9.42 21.00 -12.11
C TYR A 44 8.64 20.39 -13.26
N VAL A 45 9.07 19.24 -13.72
CA VAL A 45 8.30 18.39 -14.61
C VAL A 45 7.78 17.24 -13.76
N ASP A 46 6.49 17.20 -13.58
CA ASP A 46 5.83 16.12 -12.88
C ASP A 46 5.45 15.04 -13.90
N ASP A 47 6.21 13.96 -13.88
CA ASP A 47 5.97 12.80 -14.72
C ASP A 47 5.30 11.73 -13.87
N PHE A 48 3.97 11.78 -13.82
CA PHE A 48 3.16 10.83 -13.04
C PHE A 48 3.27 9.39 -13.55
N GLU A 49 3.70 9.19 -14.78
CA GLU A 49 3.76 7.84 -15.37
C GLU A 49 5.08 7.13 -15.09
N SER A 50 6.19 7.85 -14.98
CA SER A 50 7.51 7.26 -14.78
C SER A 50 8.10 7.41 -13.37
N SER A 51 7.53 8.25 -12.52
CA SER A 51 7.95 8.37 -11.12
C SER A 51 7.33 7.31 -10.21
N GLN A 52 7.47 6.03 -10.58
CA GLN A 52 7.03 4.95 -9.71
C GLN A 52 8.09 4.67 -8.64
N THR A 53 7.87 5.17 -7.45
CA THR A 53 8.65 4.75 -6.29
C THR A 53 8.03 3.48 -5.70
N GLY A 54 8.76 2.38 -5.77
CA GLY A 54 8.33 1.12 -5.16
C GLY A 54 8.29 1.25 -3.63
N VAL A 55 7.09 1.19 -3.05
CA VAL A 55 6.93 1.19 -1.59
C VAL A 55 6.88 -0.25 -1.09
N ASP A 56 7.90 -0.68 -0.35
CA ASP A 56 7.89 -2.00 0.29
C ASP A 56 7.00 -2.00 1.53
N LEU A 57 5.81 -2.55 1.39
CA LEU A 57 4.84 -2.66 2.48
C LEU A 57 5.10 -3.83 3.41
N ARG A 58 5.98 -4.77 3.06
CA ARG A 58 6.22 -6.00 3.81
C ARG A 58 7.06 -5.80 5.05
N SER A 59 8.02 -4.86 4.99
CA SER A 59 8.92 -4.64 6.12
C SER A 59 8.21 -4.03 7.32
N PRO A 60 8.15 -4.70 8.48
CA PRO A 60 7.52 -4.18 9.68
C PRO A 60 8.24 -2.96 10.25
N TYR A 61 9.52 -2.80 9.96
CA TYR A 61 10.34 -1.67 10.40
C TYR A 61 10.00 -0.35 9.70
N SER A 62 9.27 -0.42 8.59
CA SER A 62 8.81 0.76 7.85
C SER A 62 7.46 1.29 8.33
N TRP A 63 6.83 0.59 9.26
CA TRP A 63 5.56 0.96 9.84
C TRP A 63 5.76 1.60 11.20
N PHE A 64 4.98 2.60 11.50
CA PHE A 64 5.02 3.35 12.74
C PHE A 64 3.65 3.36 13.38
N LEU A 65 3.62 3.67 14.67
CA LEU A 65 2.37 3.86 15.38
C LEU A 65 1.63 5.08 14.82
N ALA A 66 0.38 4.91 14.41
CA ALA A 66 -0.43 6.02 13.94
C ALA A 66 -0.82 6.96 15.07
N SER A 67 -0.96 8.23 14.78
CA SER A 67 -1.60 9.20 15.66
C SER A 67 -3.08 8.92 15.78
N THR A 68 -3.71 9.36 16.87
CA THR A 68 -5.17 9.33 17.02
C THR A 68 -5.80 10.16 15.90
N PRO A 69 -6.75 9.61 15.12
CA PRO A 69 -7.38 10.33 14.03
C PRO A 69 -8.10 11.57 14.55
N TYR A 70 -7.80 12.71 13.94
CA TYR A 70 -8.43 13.97 14.29
C TYR A 70 -9.65 14.23 13.40
N GLU A 71 -10.81 14.33 14.01
CA GLU A 71 -12.07 14.62 13.33
C GLU A 71 -12.66 15.91 13.88
N GLN A 72 -13.24 16.70 12.99
CA GLN A 72 -13.97 17.90 13.36
C GLN A 72 -15.46 17.58 13.44
N GLY A 73 -16.11 18.02 14.52
CA GLY A 73 -17.56 17.91 14.69
C GLY A 73 -17.98 17.26 16.00
N SER A 74 -19.29 17.33 16.26
CA SER A 74 -19.88 16.82 17.51
C SER A 74 -19.97 15.30 17.61
N ASN A 75 -19.85 14.60 16.49
CA ASN A 75 -19.97 13.15 16.40
C ASN A 75 -18.61 12.47 16.10
N ALA A 76 -17.51 13.08 16.51
CA ALA A 76 -16.18 12.52 16.30
C ALA A 76 -16.05 11.14 16.98
N LEU A 77 -15.55 10.16 16.27
CA LEU A 77 -15.28 8.81 16.79
C LEU A 77 -14.14 8.82 17.83
N PHE A 78 -13.24 9.80 17.69
CA PHE A 78 -12.06 9.95 18.55
C PHE A 78 -12.02 11.33 19.20
N PRO A 79 -12.94 11.64 20.12
CA PRO A 79 -13.01 12.96 20.74
C PRO A 79 -11.74 13.29 21.53
N GLU A 80 -11.03 12.29 22.02
CA GLU A 80 -9.74 12.45 22.72
C GLU A 80 -8.63 13.03 21.84
N ALA A 81 -8.73 12.94 20.52
CA ALA A 81 -7.76 13.54 19.59
C ALA A 81 -7.73 15.07 19.67
N GLN A 82 -8.79 15.68 20.19
CA GLN A 82 -8.90 17.13 20.37
C GLN A 82 -8.20 17.63 21.64
N LEU A 83 -7.76 16.72 22.51
CA LEU A 83 -7.07 17.05 23.75
C LEU A 83 -5.60 17.41 23.48
N ALA A 84 -5.38 18.52 22.78
CA ALA A 84 -4.05 19.02 22.47
C ALA A 84 -3.21 19.21 23.74
N ASN A 85 -1.96 18.78 23.71
CA ASN A 85 -0.99 18.86 24.81
C ASN A 85 -1.35 18.04 26.07
N ASN A 86 -2.27 17.12 25.97
CA ASN A 86 -2.62 16.21 27.05
C ASN A 86 -2.34 14.76 26.64
N VAL A 87 -1.75 13.98 27.56
CA VAL A 87 -1.48 12.56 27.36
C VAL A 87 -2.74 11.70 27.18
N ASP A 88 -3.90 12.23 27.54
CA ASP A 88 -5.21 11.58 27.40
C ASP A 88 -5.62 11.32 25.94
N TYR A 89 -4.94 11.94 24.96
CA TYR A 89 -5.21 11.64 23.55
C TYR A 89 -5.02 10.15 23.19
N GLY A 90 -4.26 9.41 23.98
CA GLY A 90 -4.01 7.98 23.81
C GLY A 90 -4.88 7.06 24.67
N LYS A 91 -5.82 7.59 25.50
CA LYS A 91 -6.54 6.81 26.52
C LYS A 91 -7.37 5.64 25.99
N ASN A 92 -7.79 5.68 24.75
CA ASN A 92 -8.53 4.60 24.11
C ASN A 92 -7.67 3.69 23.23
N ARG A 93 -6.37 3.92 23.20
CA ARG A 93 -5.46 3.10 22.39
C ARG A 93 -5.24 1.74 23.06
N ALA A 94 -5.55 0.69 22.32
CA ALA A 94 -5.25 -0.68 22.71
C ALA A 94 -3.97 -1.18 22.01
N LEU A 95 -3.51 -2.35 22.39
CA LEU A 95 -2.31 -2.96 21.83
C LEU A 95 -2.57 -3.42 20.39
N LEU A 96 -1.76 -2.93 19.48
CA LEU A 96 -1.67 -3.40 18.12
C LEU A 96 -0.22 -3.80 17.86
N ALA A 97 -0.02 -5.07 17.54
CA ALA A 97 1.27 -5.61 17.14
C ALA A 97 1.29 -5.82 15.63
N TRP A 98 2.40 -5.46 14.98
CA TRP A 98 2.67 -5.76 13.58
C TRP A 98 4.04 -6.39 13.44
N TYR A 99 4.11 -7.47 12.67
CA TYR A 99 5.32 -8.28 12.57
C TYR A 99 5.30 -9.11 11.29
N TYR A 100 6.45 -9.65 10.94
CA TYR A 100 6.54 -10.68 9.93
C TYR A 100 7.07 -11.97 10.57
N ILE A 101 6.76 -13.09 9.94
CA ILE A 101 7.30 -14.39 10.32
C ILE A 101 8.27 -14.81 9.23
N ASP A 102 9.49 -15.15 9.63
CA ASP A 102 10.50 -15.59 8.69
C ASP A 102 10.01 -16.82 7.91
N ARG A 103 10.29 -16.82 6.60
CA ARG A 103 9.87 -17.91 5.69
C ARG A 103 10.34 -19.28 6.14
N MET A 104 11.49 -19.37 6.81
CA MET A 104 11.99 -20.66 7.30
C MET A 104 11.01 -21.36 8.27
N PHE A 105 10.15 -20.62 8.97
CA PHE A 105 9.13 -21.18 9.85
C PHE A 105 7.80 -21.49 9.15
N THR A 106 7.58 -20.96 7.95
CA THR A 106 6.32 -21.13 7.21
C THR A 106 6.47 -21.99 5.98
N GLN A 107 7.69 -22.17 5.48
CA GLN A 107 7.97 -22.94 4.27
C GLN A 107 7.85 -24.44 4.54
N ARG A 108 7.05 -25.16 3.75
CA ARG A 108 6.77 -26.60 3.94
C ARG A 108 8.00 -27.48 3.96
N ASN A 109 9.00 -27.13 3.17
CA ASN A 109 10.25 -27.91 3.06
C ASN A 109 11.27 -27.58 4.16
N SER A 110 10.97 -26.64 5.04
CA SER A 110 11.86 -26.27 6.13
C SER A 110 11.79 -27.29 7.27
N THR A 111 12.95 -27.68 7.78
CA THR A 111 13.03 -28.54 8.98
C THR A 111 12.57 -27.81 10.24
N LEU A 112 12.60 -26.47 10.23
CA LEU A 112 12.19 -25.61 11.32
C LEU A 112 10.67 -25.32 11.32
N ALA A 113 9.98 -25.63 10.21
CA ALA A 113 8.55 -25.43 10.14
C ALA A 113 7.81 -26.40 11.09
N PRO A 114 6.83 -25.91 11.84
CA PRO A 114 5.97 -26.77 12.65
C PRO A 114 5.27 -27.84 11.82
N GLY A 115 4.94 -28.98 12.45
CA GLY A 115 4.32 -30.10 11.74
C GLY A 115 3.02 -29.75 11.03
N TYR A 116 2.22 -28.86 11.63
CA TYR A 116 0.94 -28.43 11.07
C TYR A 116 1.05 -27.54 9.81
N ILE A 117 2.23 -27.11 9.42
CA ILE A 117 2.46 -26.34 8.18
C ILE A 117 2.81 -27.25 7.00
N LYS A 118 3.20 -28.50 7.24
CA LYS A 118 3.82 -29.36 6.24
C LYS A 118 2.84 -29.99 5.25
N SER A 119 1.55 -30.06 5.58
CA SER A 119 0.55 -30.60 4.64
C SER A 119 -0.36 -29.53 4.09
N ASP A 120 -0.88 -29.73 2.86
CA ASP A 120 -1.82 -28.78 2.23
C ASP A 120 -3.12 -28.69 3.01
N LEU A 121 -3.60 -29.82 3.51
CA LEU A 121 -4.84 -29.88 4.27
C LEU A 121 -4.73 -29.13 5.59
N GLU A 122 -3.60 -29.29 6.29
CA GLU A 122 -3.33 -28.59 7.53
C GLU A 122 -3.17 -27.09 7.30
N GLN A 123 -2.51 -26.67 6.21
CA GLN A 123 -2.39 -25.26 5.87
C GLN A 123 -3.72 -24.60 5.52
N LEU A 124 -4.59 -25.27 4.80
CA LEU A 124 -5.93 -24.77 4.45
C LEU A 124 -6.83 -24.61 5.67
N SER A 125 -6.71 -25.50 6.64
CA SER A 125 -7.49 -25.49 7.88
C SER A 125 -6.87 -24.64 9.00
N ASN A 126 -5.59 -24.26 8.86
CA ASN A 126 -4.88 -23.54 9.89
C ASN A 126 -5.28 -22.05 9.91
N PRO A 127 -5.87 -21.55 11.01
CA PRO A 127 -6.23 -20.14 11.13
C PRO A 127 -5.04 -19.21 11.46
N TYR A 128 -3.87 -19.77 11.74
CA TYR A 128 -2.72 -18.99 12.20
C TYR A 128 -1.73 -18.67 11.07
N VAL A 129 -0.61 -19.37 11.05
CA VAL A 129 0.50 -19.11 10.15
C VAL A 129 0.53 -20.17 9.06
N ARG A 130 0.59 -19.74 7.81
CA ARG A 130 0.72 -20.63 6.67
C ARG A 130 1.66 -20.07 5.61
N GLU A 131 2.11 -20.92 4.72
CA GLU A 131 2.80 -20.49 3.51
C GLU A 131 1.83 -19.76 2.57
N VAL A 132 2.20 -18.60 2.11
CA VAL A 132 1.45 -17.82 1.10
C VAL A 132 2.28 -17.74 -0.17
N THR A 133 1.70 -18.15 -1.29
CA THR A 133 2.39 -18.16 -2.59
C THR A 133 1.99 -16.97 -3.46
N SER A 134 2.90 -16.55 -4.32
CA SER A 134 2.65 -15.50 -5.32
C SER A 134 1.49 -15.86 -6.23
N ARG A 135 1.34 -17.13 -6.60
CA ARG A 135 0.27 -17.61 -7.46
C ARG A 135 -1.12 -17.54 -6.80
N GLU A 136 -1.17 -17.69 -5.48
CA GLU A 136 -2.41 -17.55 -4.71
C GLU A 136 -2.93 -16.10 -4.75
N ILE A 137 -2.02 -15.14 -4.62
CA ILE A 137 -2.37 -13.71 -4.60
C ILE A 137 -2.55 -13.15 -6.03
N PHE A 138 -1.70 -13.58 -6.95
CA PHE A 138 -1.66 -13.13 -8.34
C PHE A 138 -1.71 -14.31 -9.31
N PRO A 139 -2.87 -14.92 -9.54
CA PRO A 139 -2.99 -16.17 -10.32
C PRO A 139 -2.46 -16.10 -11.76
N GLY A 140 -2.52 -14.91 -12.36
CA GLY A 140 -2.08 -14.67 -13.74
C GLY A 140 -0.65 -14.17 -13.90
N ARG A 141 0.09 -13.99 -12.80
CA ARG A 141 1.46 -13.47 -12.85
C ARG A 141 2.45 -14.59 -13.08
N GLU A 142 3.29 -14.45 -14.10
CA GLU A 142 4.47 -15.28 -14.27
C GLU A 142 5.61 -14.76 -13.38
N LEU A 143 6.32 -15.69 -12.75
CA LEU A 143 7.48 -15.34 -11.91
C LEU A 143 8.72 -15.17 -12.79
N ASN A 144 9.50 -14.14 -12.53
CA ASN A 144 10.80 -13.97 -13.14
C ASN A 144 11.79 -15.03 -12.65
N TYR A 145 12.82 -15.30 -13.44
CA TYR A 145 13.87 -16.23 -13.05
C TYR A 145 14.52 -15.79 -11.73
N GLY A 146 14.57 -16.69 -10.75
CA GLY A 146 15.11 -16.42 -9.41
C GLY A 146 14.14 -15.75 -8.42
N GLU A 147 12.95 -15.37 -8.86
CA GLU A 147 11.91 -14.83 -7.95
C GLU A 147 11.31 -15.97 -7.11
N SER A 148 11.17 -15.73 -5.80
CA SER A 148 10.54 -16.71 -4.91
C SER A 148 9.03 -16.74 -5.12
N SER A 149 8.47 -17.93 -5.26
CA SER A 149 7.03 -18.13 -5.29
C SER A 149 6.36 -17.86 -3.92
N ILE A 150 7.13 -17.91 -2.83
CA ILE A 150 6.63 -17.71 -1.46
C ILE A 150 6.74 -16.25 -1.09
N ILE A 151 5.65 -15.68 -0.66
CA ILE A 151 5.53 -14.28 -0.24
C ILE A 151 5.59 -14.18 1.27
N GLN A 152 6.40 -13.24 1.75
CA GLN A 152 6.39 -12.85 3.15
C GLN A 152 5.19 -11.95 3.43
N THR A 153 4.47 -12.23 4.51
CA THR A 153 3.28 -11.48 4.91
C THR A 153 3.59 -10.53 6.06
N LEU A 154 2.97 -9.36 6.04
CA LEU A 154 2.85 -8.49 7.20
C LEU A 154 1.65 -8.94 8.01
N ASN A 155 1.87 -9.28 9.25
CA ASN A 155 0.83 -9.73 10.18
C ASN A 155 0.43 -8.60 11.10
N LEU A 156 -0.85 -8.48 11.38
CA LEU A 156 -1.43 -7.51 12.28
C LEU A 156 -2.26 -8.25 13.33
N SER A 157 -1.97 -8.00 14.60
CA SER A 157 -2.70 -8.59 15.72
C SER A 157 -3.18 -7.48 16.64
N PHE A 158 -4.48 -7.43 16.87
CA PHE A 158 -5.12 -6.40 17.69
C PHE A 158 -5.68 -7.03 18.97
N TYR A 159 -5.33 -6.45 20.10
CA TYR A 159 -5.70 -6.90 21.44
C TYR A 159 -6.49 -5.80 22.14
N PRO A 160 -7.81 -5.78 22.02
CA PRO A 160 -8.64 -4.66 22.50
C PRO A 160 -8.69 -4.54 24.03
N THR A 161 -8.35 -5.59 24.74
CA THR A 161 -8.29 -5.60 26.22
C THR A 161 -6.90 -5.24 26.75
N GLU A 162 -5.89 -5.23 25.90
CA GLU A 162 -4.52 -4.92 26.31
C GLU A 162 -4.22 -3.44 26.11
N ARG A 163 -3.49 -2.86 27.04
CA ARG A 163 -3.10 -1.45 26.99
C ARG A 163 -2.08 -1.20 25.88
N GLY A 164 -2.40 -0.31 24.98
CA GLY A 164 -1.50 0.11 23.91
C GLY A 164 -0.49 1.18 24.34
N PRO A 165 0.49 1.48 23.48
CA PRO A 165 1.45 2.56 23.71
C PRO A 165 0.74 3.91 23.89
N TYR A 166 1.26 4.72 24.81
CA TYR A 166 0.71 6.03 25.20
C TYR A 166 -0.70 6.01 25.83
N ASN A 167 -1.24 4.85 26.14
CA ASN A 167 -2.44 4.74 26.95
C ASN A 167 -2.04 4.77 28.44
N LEU A 168 -2.12 5.95 29.04
CA LEU A 168 -1.79 6.19 30.45
C LEU A 168 -3.03 6.26 31.34
N ASP A 169 -4.23 6.05 30.77
CA ASP A 169 -5.46 6.08 31.54
C ASP A 169 -5.54 4.88 32.49
N ALA A 170 -5.60 5.16 33.77
CA ALA A 170 -5.72 4.16 34.84
C ALA A 170 -7.20 3.95 35.26
N SER A 171 -8.13 4.73 34.76
CA SER A 171 -9.54 4.71 35.21
C SER A 171 -10.38 3.63 34.54
N ASN A 172 -9.97 3.15 33.38
CA ASN A 172 -10.73 2.20 32.56
C ASN A 172 -10.03 0.83 32.47
N ILE A 173 -9.56 0.32 33.57
CA ILE A 173 -8.94 -1.01 33.70
C ILE A 173 -9.65 -1.84 34.77
N ASP A 174 -9.66 -3.15 34.58
CA ASP A 174 -10.13 -4.11 35.57
C ASP A 174 -9.07 -4.46 36.63
N GLU A 175 -9.41 -5.33 37.57
CA GLU A 175 -8.49 -5.79 38.64
C GLU A 175 -7.28 -6.54 38.09
N ASN A 176 -7.35 -7.09 36.89
CA ASN A 176 -6.26 -7.80 36.21
C ASN A 176 -5.39 -6.87 35.34
N GLY A 177 -5.75 -5.61 35.23
CA GLY A 177 -5.05 -4.63 34.41
C GLY A 177 -5.52 -4.56 32.95
N ASN A 178 -6.59 -5.30 32.58
CA ASN A 178 -7.15 -5.25 31.23
C ASN A 178 -8.00 -4.00 31.02
N LEU A 179 -8.03 -3.51 29.78
CA LEU A 179 -8.87 -2.39 29.41
C LEU A 179 -10.35 -2.80 29.41
N LEU A 180 -11.18 -1.99 30.05
CA LEU A 180 -12.61 -2.07 29.96
C LEU A 180 -13.11 -1.51 28.61
N PHE A 181 -14.31 -1.90 28.19
CA PHE A 181 -14.97 -1.41 26.97
C PHE A 181 -14.15 -1.64 25.69
N PRO A 182 -13.88 -2.91 25.33
CA PRO A 182 -13.06 -3.25 24.14
C PRO A 182 -13.65 -2.69 22.84
N GLU A 183 -14.95 -2.45 22.76
CA GLU A 183 -15.64 -1.85 21.61
C GLU A 183 -15.30 -0.38 21.37
N LYS A 184 -14.74 0.29 22.36
CA LYS A 184 -14.29 1.70 22.27
C LYS A 184 -12.79 1.83 22.02
N ARG A 185 -12.09 0.70 21.85
CA ARG A 185 -10.64 0.69 21.70
C ARG A 185 -10.25 0.70 20.25
N TRP A 186 -9.13 1.32 19.96
CA TRP A 186 -8.57 1.40 18.64
C TRP A 186 -7.05 1.17 18.65
N GLY A 187 -6.52 0.79 17.52
CA GLY A 187 -5.10 0.73 17.24
C GLY A 187 -4.87 1.10 15.79
N GLY A 188 -3.73 1.71 15.50
CA GLY A 188 -3.43 2.13 14.14
C GLY A 188 -1.93 2.13 13.89
N ILE A 189 -1.56 1.79 12.67
CA ILE A 189 -0.20 1.94 12.16
C ILE A 189 -0.24 2.84 10.93
N MET A 190 0.87 3.52 10.70
CA MET A 190 1.05 4.36 9.53
C MET A 190 2.34 4.03 8.81
N ARG A 191 2.35 4.27 7.52
CA ARG A 191 3.56 4.27 6.71
C ARG A 191 3.69 5.59 5.99
N LYS A 192 4.89 6.10 5.94
CA LYS A 192 5.23 7.25 5.12
C LYS A 192 5.25 6.81 3.65
N ILE A 193 4.53 7.53 2.83
CA ILE A 193 4.47 7.35 1.38
C ILE A 193 5.07 8.63 0.80
N ASP A 194 6.14 8.49 0.05
CA ASP A 194 6.80 9.62 -0.63
C ASP A 194 6.21 9.78 -2.02
#